data_e1f4ea323398da3d733b2e2c20f5e239
#
_entry.id   e1f4ea323398da3d733b2e2c20f5e239
#
_cell.length_a   1.000
_cell.length_b   1.000
_cell.length_c   1.000
_cell.angle_alpha   90.00
_cell.angle_beta   90.00
_cell.angle_gamma   90.00
#
_symmetry.space_group_name_H-M   'P 1'
#
loop_
_entity.id
_entity.type
_entity.pdbx_description
1 polymer ?
#
loop_
_entity_poly.entity_id
_entity_poly.type
_entity_poly.pdbx_seq_one_letter_code
_entity_poly.pdbx_strand_id
1 'polypeptide(L)'
;MDSMDVIEVLDVTVRVPGSCGELLQGWHRGEPFLVTCPIARYTTVRAAASLQGLIGLGEKARCALQLYLREAGIEKFPFGMQLTSELPRGKGMASSSADIAAVLAAASQALGQPLAPEAILHLAVQVEPTDAVFLPGIVCLNQVTGRVQRVYRRLSHPYLTI
;
A
#
# COMPACT_ATOMS: atom_id res chain seq x y z
N MET A 1 -38.92 -21.50 -9.84
CA MET A 1 -38.54 -20.63 -8.73
C MET A 1 -37.11 -20.19 -9.00
N ASP A 2 -36.98 -18.99 -9.58
CA ASP A 2 -35.70 -18.47 -9.98
C ASP A 2 -34.88 -18.14 -8.75
N SER A 3 -33.76 -18.86 -8.57
CA SER A 3 -32.67 -18.38 -7.76
C SER A 3 -32.08 -17.18 -8.52
N MET A 4 -32.48 -15.98 -8.14
CA MET A 4 -31.75 -14.78 -8.51
C MET A 4 -30.37 -14.93 -7.88
N ASP A 5 -29.39 -15.33 -8.70
CA ASP A 5 -27.98 -15.20 -8.37
C ASP A 5 -27.76 -13.72 -8.06
N VAL A 6 -27.61 -13.42 -6.78
CA VAL A 6 -27.10 -12.12 -6.34
C VAL A 6 -25.68 -12.08 -6.90
N ILE A 7 -25.51 -11.46 -8.05
CA ILE A 7 -24.17 -11.11 -8.55
C ILE A 7 -23.60 -10.15 -7.52
N GLU A 8 -22.74 -10.68 -6.66
CA GLU A 8 -22.00 -9.89 -5.69
C GLU A 8 -21.17 -8.89 -6.50
N VAL A 9 -21.63 -7.65 -6.52
CA VAL A 9 -20.94 -6.59 -7.28
C VAL A 9 -19.62 -6.34 -6.60
N LEU A 10 -18.52 -6.67 -7.27
CA LEU A 10 -17.18 -6.44 -6.71
C LEU A 10 -17.03 -4.97 -6.32
N ASP A 11 -16.75 -4.72 -5.06
CA ASP A 11 -16.47 -3.41 -4.47
C ASP A 11 -15.50 -3.58 -3.29
N VAL A 12 -14.25 -3.30 -3.52
CA VAL A 12 -13.17 -3.42 -2.55
C VAL A 12 -12.67 -2.04 -2.16
N THR A 13 -12.59 -1.76 -0.87
CA THR A 13 -12.01 -0.53 -0.34
C THR A 13 -10.87 -0.86 0.62
N VAL A 14 -9.70 -0.30 0.37
CA VAL A 14 -8.50 -0.46 1.20
C VAL A 14 -8.04 0.91 1.68
N ARG A 15 -7.63 0.99 2.95
CA ARG A 15 -7.04 2.17 3.56
C ARG A 15 -5.64 1.82 4.08
N VAL A 16 -4.66 2.64 3.72
CA VAL A 16 -3.28 2.51 4.19
C VAL A 16 -2.86 3.80 4.87
N PRO A 17 -2.33 3.74 6.10
CA PRO A 17 -1.88 4.94 6.81
C PRO A 17 -0.61 5.52 6.19
N GLY A 18 -0.38 6.81 6.42
CA GLY A 18 0.91 7.44 6.21
C GLY A 18 1.75 7.50 7.49
N SER A 19 2.77 8.34 7.48
CA SER A 19 3.61 8.64 8.64
C SER A 19 3.75 10.15 8.81
N CYS A 20 4.29 10.57 9.95
CA CYS A 20 4.69 11.96 10.20
C CYS A 20 6.23 12.06 10.20
N GLY A 21 6.85 11.70 9.07
CA GLY A 21 8.28 11.49 8.99
C GLY A 21 8.74 10.20 9.64
N GLU A 22 10.02 9.98 9.63
CA GLU A 22 10.68 8.83 10.26
C GLU A 22 10.96 9.12 11.73
N LEU A 23 10.74 8.13 12.60
CA LEU A 23 11.17 8.22 14.00
C LEU A 23 12.70 8.20 14.10
N LEU A 24 13.34 7.42 13.25
CA LEU A 24 14.78 7.29 13.16
C LEU A 24 15.16 6.75 11.79
N GLN A 25 16.22 7.29 11.21
CA GLN A 25 16.82 6.75 10.00
C GLN A 25 18.33 6.90 10.03
N GLY A 26 19.03 6.05 9.31
CA GLY A 26 20.50 6.12 9.24
C GLY A 26 21.12 4.88 8.61
N TRP A 27 22.34 4.63 9.02
CA TRP A 27 23.13 3.48 8.58
C TRP A 27 23.63 2.72 9.80
N HIS A 28 23.49 1.40 9.76
CA HIS A 28 24.02 0.52 10.78
C HIS A 28 24.68 -0.71 10.13
N ARG A 29 25.93 -0.97 10.46
CA ARG A 29 26.72 -2.09 9.90
C ARG A 29 26.73 -2.13 8.36
N GLY A 30 26.82 -0.95 7.73
CA GLY A 30 26.88 -0.85 6.27
C GLY A 30 25.53 -0.94 5.55
N GLU A 31 24.41 -0.99 6.28
CA GLU A 31 23.07 -1.03 5.71
C GLU A 31 22.22 0.18 6.12
N PRO A 32 21.41 0.73 5.21
CA PRO A 32 20.47 1.75 5.57
C PRO A 32 19.33 1.17 6.41
N PHE A 33 18.81 1.97 7.32
CA PHE A 33 17.61 1.62 8.06
C PHE A 33 16.68 2.80 8.25
N LEU A 34 15.41 2.48 8.40
CA LEU A 34 14.33 3.42 8.61
C LEU A 34 13.35 2.83 9.64
N VAL A 35 13.00 3.62 10.65
CA VAL A 35 11.97 3.26 11.63
C VAL A 35 10.76 4.15 11.39
N THR A 36 9.65 3.53 11.01
CA THR A 36 8.40 4.22 10.70
C THR A 36 7.35 3.97 11.76
N CYS A 37 6.64 5.03 12.15
CA CYS A 37 5.43 4.95 12.97
C CYS A 37 4.23 5.44 12.15
N PRO A 38 3.26 4.59 11.85
CA PRO A 38 2.06 5.00 11.15
C PRO A 38 1.23 6.01 11.94
N ILE A 39 0.50 6.88 11.23
CA ILE A 39 -0.42 7.86 11.79
C ILE A 39 -1.85 7.63 11.29
N ALA A 40 -2.85 8.22 11.96
CA ALA A 40 -4.26 8.10 11.58
C ALA A 40 -4.64 9.08 10.44
N ARG A 41 -3.87 9.09 9.35
CA ARG A 41 -4.18 9.72 8.08
C ARG A 41 -3.89 8.75 6.96
N TYR A 42 -4.78 8.67 5.98
CA TYR A 42 -4.84 7.53 5.10
C TYR A 42 -4.86 7.90 3.62
N THR A 43 -4.27 7.03 2.82
CA THR A 43 -4.64 6.84 1.42
C THR A 43 -5.72 5.77 1.37
N THR A 44 -6.77 6.05 0.63
CA THR A 44 -7.90 5.13 0.40
C THR A 44 -7.99 4.80 -1.09
N VAL A 45 -8.03 3.52 -1.41
CA VAL A 45 -8.25 3.03 -2.77
C VAL A 45 -9.50 2.18 -2.81
N ARG A 46 -10.40 2.50 -3.73
CA ARG A 46 -11.57 1.70 -4.07
C ARG A 46 -11.39 1.07 -5.44
N ALA A 47 -11.56 -0.24 -5.54
CA ALA A 47 -11.60 -0.99 -6.78
C ALA A 47 -12.99 -1.61 -6.95
N ALA A 48 -13.69 -1.30 -8.03
CA ALA A 48 -15.06 -1.76 -8.22
C ALA A 48 -15.40 -2.00 -9.69
N ALA A 49 -16.32 -2.93 -9.93
CA ALA A 49 -16.84 -3.18 -11.27
C ALA A 49 -17.63 -1.98 -11.83
N SER A 50 -18.21 -1.16 -10.95
CA SER A 50 -18.96 0.05 -11.32
C SER A 50 -18.07 1.24 -11.69
N LEU A 51 -16.77 1.19 -11.39
CA LEU A 51 -15.81 2.23 -11.73
C LEU A 51 -15.19 1.99 -13.10
N GLN A 52 -14.77 3.07 -13.76
CA GLN A 52 -14.05 3.00 -15.03
C GLN A 52 -12.70 3.72 -14.93
N GLY A 53 -11.66 3.09 -15.47
CA GLY A 53 -10.32 3.66 -15.51
C GLY A 53 -9.62 3.71 -14.16
N LEU A 54 -8.48 4.38 -14.13
CA LEU A 54 -7.62 4.55 -12.96
C LEU A 54 -7.59 6.02 -12.57
N ILE A 55 -8.41 6.41 -11.60
CA ILE A 55 -8.62 7.79 -11.18
C ILE A 55 -7.78 8.10 -9.94
N GLY A 56 -7.03 9.20 -9.97
CA GLY A 56 -6.25 9.69 -8.84
C GLY A 56 -4.92 8.96 -8.59
N LEU A 57 -4.60 7.90 -9.34
CA LEU A 57 -3.34 7.18 -9.19
C LEU A 57 -2.17 8.00 -9.75
N GLY A 58 -1.16 8.25 -8.92
CA GLY A 58 0.11 8.81 -9.34
C GLY A 58 0.96 7.81 -10.14
N GLU A 59 2.04 8.30 -10.73
CA GLU A 59 2.92 7.51 -11.61
C GLU A 59 3.47 6.26 -10.91
N LYS A 60 3.98 6.38 -9.69
CA LYS A 60 4.55 5.26 -8.92
C LYS A 60 3.51 4.20 -8.57
N ALA A 61 2.30 4.61 -8.19
CA ALA A 61 1.20 3.70 -7.92
C ALA A 61 0.76 2.94 -9.19
N ARG A 62 0.75 3.61 -10.34
CA ARG A 62 0.51 2.97 -11.65
C ARG A 62 1.61 1.98 -12.01
N CYS A 63 2.87 2.34 -11.79
CA CYS A 63 4.02 1.46 -12.00
C CYS A 63 3.92 0.20 -11.12
N ALA A 64 3.58 0.35 -9.85
CA ALA A 64 3.38 -0.77 -8.94
C ALA A 64 2.25 -1.71 -9.40
N LEU A 65 1.11 -1.14 -9.83
CA LEU A 65 0.02 -1.93 -10.38
C LEU A 65 0.44 -2.72 -11.63
N GLN A 66 1.14 -2.08 -12.55
CA GLN A 66 1.64 -2.75 -13.77
C GLN A 66 2.63 -3.87 -13.44
N LEU A 67 3.52 -3.65 -12.47
CA LEU A 67 4.46 -4.66 -12.00
C LEU A 67 3.72 -5.89 -11.44
N TYR A 68 2.75 -5.66 -10.57
CA TYR A 68 1.91 -6.71 -10.00
C TYR A 68 1.14 -7.50 -11.07
N LEU A 69 0.48 -6.80 -11.99
CA LEU A 69 -0.29 -7.45 -13.07
C LEU A 69 0.61 -8.32 -13.95
N ARG A 70 1.81 -7.83 -14.28
CA ARG A 70 2.80 -8.59 -15.06
C ARG A 70 3.25 -9.85 -14.33
N GLU A 71 3.55 -9.77 -13.03
CA GLU A 71 3.93 -10.94 -12.24
C GLU A 71 2.77 -11.94 -12.10
N ALA A 72 1.53 -11.46 -12.04
CA ALA A 72 0.33 -12.28 -12.00
C ALA A 72 -0.09 -12.85 -13.36
N GLY A 73 0.58 -12.47 -14.46
CA GLY A 73 0.21 -12.88 -15.82
C GLY A 73 -1.09 -12.26 -16.32
N ILE A 74 -1.48 -11.09 -15.80
CA ILE A 74 -2.71 -10.37 -16.15
C ILE A 74 -2.35 -9.21 -17.06
N GLU A 75 -2.90 -9.18 -18.25
CA GLU A 75 -2.62 -8.15 -19.26
C GLU A 75 -3.16 -6.78 -18.84
N LYS A 76 -4.36 -6.73 -18.27
CA LYS A 76 -5.02 -5.50 -17.87
C LYS A 76 -5.85 -5.71 -16.62
N PHE A 77 -5.83 -4.73 -15.71
CA PHE A 77 -6.74 -4.72 -14.55
C PHE A 77 -8.20 -4.60 -15.03
N PRO A 78 -9.07 -5.57 -14.70
CA PRO A 78 -10.38 -5.67 -15.31
C PRO A 78 -11.44 -4.71 -14.72
N PHE A 79 -11.11 -4.02 -13.62
CA PHE A 79 -12.03 -3.13 -12.90
C PHE A 79 -11.56 -1.68 -12.97
N GLY A 80 -12.42 -0.76 -12.59
CA GLY A 80 -12.00 0.61 -12.30
C GLY A 80 -11.40 0.75 -10.91
N MET A 81 -10.59 1.77 -10.73
CA MET A 81 -9.93 2.07 -9.46
C MET A 81 -9.90 3.57 -9.21
N GLN A 82 -10.19 3.97 -7.98
CA GLN A 82 -10.12 5.36 -7.53
C GLN A 82 -9.27 5.46 -6.27
N LEU A 83 -8.29 6.37 -6.30
CA LEU A 83 -7.44 6.70 -5.16
C LEU A 83 -7.75 8.11 -4.65
N THR A 84 -7.96 8.22 -3.35
CA THR A 84 -8.03 9.49 -2.61
C THR A 84 -7.05 9.45 -1.44
N SER A 85 -6.43 10.58 -1.11
CA SER A 85 -5.42 10.62 -0.04
C SER A 85 -5.60 11.85 0.84
N GLU A 86 -5.53 11.64 2.15
CA GLU A 86 -5.43 12.70 3.16
C GLU A 86 -3.97 13.14 3.38
N LEU A 87 -3.02 12.45 2.73
CA LEU A 87 -1.59 12.68 2.91
C LEU A 87 -1.09 13.72 1.90
N PRO A 88 -0.51 14.82 2.33
CA PRO A 88 0.10 15.80 1.43
C PRO A 88 1.32 15.18 0.75
N ARG A 89 1.39 15.36 -0.57
CA ARG A 89 2.48 14.84 -1.38
C ARG A 89 3.78 15.63 -1.15
N GLY A 90 4.91 14.93 -1.12
CA GLY A 90 6.24 15.54 -1.01
C GLY A 90 6.52 16.22 0.32
N LYS A 91 5.81 15.86 1.39
CA LYS A 91 5.97 16.43 2.73
C LYS A 91 6.52 15.46 3.77
N GLY A 92 7.11 14.35 3.34
CA GLY A 92 7.68 13.35 4.26
C GLY A 92 6.62 12.56 5.06
N MET A 93 5.40 12.45 4.54
CA MET A 93 4.31 11.74 5.21
C MET A 93 4.03 10.35 4.62
N ALA A 94 5.00 9.78 3.93
CA ALA A 94 4.94 8.46 3.28
C ALA A 94 3.75 8.31 2.31
N SER A 95 3.31 9.40 1.67
CA SER A 95 2.15 9.38 0.76
C SER A 95 2.35 8.42 -0.41
N SER A 96 3.56 8.40 -0.99
CA SER A 96 3.89 7.50 -2.10
C SER A 96 3.86 6.03 -1.70
N SER A 97 4.46 5.68 -0.55
CA SER A 97 4.45 4.31 -0.02
C SER A 97 3.03 3.84 0.32
N ALA A 98 2.21 4.74 0.89
CA ALA A 98 0.80 4.45 1.19
C ALA A 98 -0.03 4.25 -0.09
N ASP A 99 0.19 5.07 -1.13
CA ASP A 99 -0.49 4.96 -2.42
C ASP A 99 -0.16 3.63 -3.11
N ILE A 100 1.13 3.26 -3.16
CA ILE A 100 1.61 1.99 -3.73
C ILE A 100 0.95 0.81 -2.99
N ALA A 101 1.05 0.79 -1.67
CA ALA A 101 0.52 -0.32 -0.87
C ALA A 101 -1.00 -0.45 -0.98
N ALA A 102 -1.73 0.67 -0.96
CA ALA A 102 -3.19 0.67 -1.09
C ALA A 102 -3.65 0.16 -2.47
N VAL A 103 -2.95 0.56 -3.54
CA VAL A 103 -3.24 0.10 -4.92
C VAL A 103 -2.99 -1.40 -5.06
N LEU A 104 -1.85 -1.89 -4.57
CA LEU A 104 -1.51 -3.32 -4.62
C LEU A 104 -2.49 -4.17 -3.81
N ALA A 105 -2.82 -3.73 -2.60
CA ALA A 105 -3.78 -4.42 -1.75
C ALA A 105 -5.19 -4.44 -2.36
N ALA A 106 -5.67 -3.32 -2.90
CA ALA A 106 -6.99 -3.25 -3.52
C ALA A 106 -7.04 -4.09 -4.80
N ALA A 107 -6.01 -4.03 -5.65
CA ALA A 107 -5.95 -4.82 -6.87
C ALA A 107 -5.96 -6.31 -6.60
N SER A 108 -5.12 -6.77 -5.66
CA SER A 108 -5.01 -8.18 -5.31
C SER A 108 -6.28 -8.75 -4.67
N GLN A 109 -6.94 -7.97 -3.81
CA GLN A 109 -8.24 -8.36 -3.24
C GLN A 109 -9.33 -8.42 -4.31
N ALA A 110 -9.37 -7.42 -5.21
CA ALA A 110 -10.35 -7.40 -6.32
C ALA A 110 -10.18 -8.58 -7.27
N LEU A 111 -8.96 -9.09 -7.43
CA LEU A 111 -8.67 -10.27 -8.23
C LEU A 111 -8.82 -11.61 -7.46
N GLY A 112 -9.30 -11.56 -6.22
CA GLY A 112 -9.51 -12.75 -5.38
C GLY A 112 -8.22 -13.41 -4.86
N GLN A 113 -7.09 -12.72 -4.95
CA GLN A 113 -5.77 -13.22 -4.52
C GLN A 113 -5.05 -12.18 -3.64
N PRO A 114 -5.56 -11.90 -2.43
CA PRO A 114 -5.03 -10.86 -1.58
C PRO A 114 -3.55 -11.09 -1.24
N LEU A 115 -2.72 -10.08 -1.49
CA LEU A 115 -1.31 -10.11 -1.16
C LEU A 115 -1.09 -9.94 0.34
N ALA A 116 -0.16 -10.73 0.89
CA ALA A 116 0.35 -10.49 2.24
C ALA A 116 1.19 -9.19 2.27
N PRO A 117 1.32 -8.53 3.44
CA PRO A 117 2.12 -7.31 3.56
C PRO A 117 3.56 -7.44 3.06
N GLU A 118 4.17 -8.60 3.24
CA GLU A 118 5.53 -8.90 2.78
C GLU A 118 5.62 -8.95 1.25
N ALA A 119 4.60 -9.47 0.58
CA ALA A 119 4.53 -9.47 -0.88
C ALA A 119 4.32 -8.04 -1.43
N ILE A 120 3.50 -7.23 -0.76
CA ILE A 120 3.36 -5.80 -1.08
C ILE A 120 4.70 -5.09 -0.93
N LEU A 121 5.44 -5.36 0.16
CA LEU A 121 6.76 -4.79 0.41
C LEU A 121 7.75 -5.16 -0.69
N HIS A 122 7.76 -6.42 -1.12
CA HIS A 122 8.62 -6.89 -2.20
C HIS A 122 8.37 -6.15 -3.53
N LEU A 123 7.11 -5.88 -3.86
CA LEU A 123 6.75 -5.11 -5.05
C LEU A 123 7.07 -3.61 -4.88
N ALA A 124 6.80 -3.06 -3.71
CA ALA A 124 6.99 -1.63 -3.43
C ALA A 124 8.45 -1.21 -3.57
N VAL A 125 9.40 -1.98 -3.03
CA VAL A 125 10.85 -1.66 -3.12
C VAL A 125 11.40 -1.75 -4.54
N GLN A 126 10.73 -2.43 -5.45
CA GLN A 126 11.10 -2.43 -6.87
C GLN A 126 10.71 -1.12 -7.57
N VAL A 127 9.77 -0.37 -7.01
CA VAL A 127 9.33 0.93 -7.55
C VAL A 127 10.13 2.07 -6.95
N GLU A 128 10.32 2.06 -5.63
CA GLU A 128 11.09 3.07 -4.89
C GLU A 128 11.51 2.54 -3.51
N PRO A 129 12.51 3.16 -2.85
CA PRO A 129 12.72 2.97 -1.41
C PRO A 129 11.43 3.29 -0.65
N THR A 130 10.99 2.39 0.23
CA THR A 130 9.65 2.45 0.82
C THR A 130 9.67 2.56 2.33
N ASP A 131 8.66 3.27 2.86
CA ASP A 131 8.33 3.30 4.27
C ASP A 131 7.51 2.07 4.67
N ALA A 132 7.63 1.65 5.94
CA ALA A 132 6.93 0.47 6.45
C ALA A 132 5.49 0.76 6.93
N VAL A 133 4.83 1.78 6.41
CA VAL A 133 3.52 2.27 6.90
C VAL A 133 2.39 1.24 6.79
N PHE A 134 2.50 0.28 5.90
CA PHE A 134 1.52 -0.79 5.69
C PHE A 134 1.87 -2.09 6.42
N LEU A 135 3.01 -2.15 7.09
CA LEU A 135 3.36 -3.25 7.97
C LEU A 135 2.78 -3.01 9.38
N PRO A 136 2.36 -4.07 10.09
CA PRO A 136 1.73 -3.90 11.39
C PRO A 136 2.74 -3.44 12.45
N GLY A 137 2.51 -2.26 13.03
CA GLY A 137 3.27 -1.74 14.16
C GLY A 137 4.37 -0.74 13.80
N ILE A 138 5.27 -0.55 14.74
CA ILE A 138 6.48 0.27 14.56
C ILE A 138 7.57 -0.67 14.07
N VAL A 139 8.02 -0.45 12.85
CA VAL A 139 8.92 -1.37 12.14
C VAL A 139 10.19 -0.65 11.74
N CYS A 140 11.32 -1.33 11.96
CA CYS A 140 12.62 -0.98 11.38
C CYS A 140 12.86 -1.85 10.16
N LEU A 141 13.08 -1.24 9.02
CA LEU A 141 13.42 -1.95 7.80
C LEU A 141 14.57 -1.30 7.05
N ASN A 142 15.23 -2.08 6.20
CA ASN A 142 16.04 -1.56 5.13
C ASN A 142 15.10 -1.11 4.01
N GLN A 143 14.93 0.20 3.82
CA GLN A 143 13.97 0.77 2.89
C GLN A 143 14.30 0.51 1.41
N VAL A 144 15.53 0.11 1.12
CA VAL A 144 15.99 -0.18 -0.24
C VAL A 144 15.72 -1.63 -0.63
N THR A 145 15.99 -2.57 0.29
CA THR A 145 15.83 -4.01 0.04
C THR A 145 14.48 -4.56 0.51
N GLY A 146 13.75 -3.83 1.35
CA GLY A 146 12.53 -4.31 1.99
C GLY A 146 12.78 -5.31 3.12
N ARG A 147 14.03 -5.51 3.55
CA ARG A 147 14.32 -6.42 4.66
C ARG A 147 13.87 -5.83 5.98
N VAL A 148 12.88 -6.44 6.63
CA VAL A 148 12.46 -6.09 7.97
C VAL A 148 13.58 -6.50 8.95
N GLN A 149 14.14 -5.52 9.64
CA GLN A 149 15.23 -5.73 10.60
C GLN A 149 14.68 -5.97 12.01
N ARG A 150 13.61 -5.25 12.38
CA ARG A 150 12.99 -5.39 13.70
C ARG A 150 11.56 -4.86 13.71
N VAL A 151 10.71 -5.52 14.48
CA VAL A 151 9.38 -5.04 14.87
C VAL A 151 9.42 -4.69 16.35
N TYR A 152 9.23 -3.40 16.69
CA TYR A 152 9.32 -2.94 18.08
C TYR A 152 8.03 -3.13 18.84
N ARG A 153 6.89 -2.82 18.20
CA ARG A 153 5.58 -2.93 18.80
C ARG A 153 4.54 -3.18 17.70
N ARG A 154 3.68 -4.14 17.94
CA ARG A 154 2.45 -4.26 17.17
C ARG A 154 1.42 -3.34 17.82
N LEU A 155 0.96 -2.35 17.06
CA LEU A 155 -0.13 -1.47 17.49
C LEU A 155 -1.41 -2.05 16.94
N SER A 156 -2.41 -2.25 17.81
CA SER A 156 -3.77 -2.60 17.37
C SER A 156 -4.40 -1.45 16.57
N HIS A 157 -3.96 -0.22 16.84
CA HIS A 157 -4.28 0.99 16.11
C HIS A 157 -3.04 1.87 16.01
N PRO A 158 -2.67 2.35 14.81
CA PRO A 158 -1.54 3.26 14.66
C PRO A 158 -2.00 4.68 15.06
N TYR A 159 -1.56 5.15 16.22
CA TYR A 159 -1.86 6.51 16.64
C TYR A 159 -0.60 7.30 16.97
N LEU A 160 -0.26 8.22 16.11
CA LEU A 160 0.21 9.53 16.46
C LEU A 160 -0.92 10.50 16.08
N THR A 161 -1.55 11.12 17.06
CA THR A 161 -2.45 12.25 16.81
C THR A 161 -1.56 13.47 16.59
N ILE A 162 -1.65 14.08 15.43
CA ILE A 162 -1.03 15.38 15.12
C ILE A 162 -2.09 16.44 15.29
#